data_b7de211e1f8e9234ab57162e6ef9370a
#
_entry.id   b7de211e1f8e9234ab57162e6ef9370a
#
_cell.length_a   1.000
_cell.length_b   1.000
_cell.length_c   1.000
_cell.angle_alpha   90.00
_cell.angle_beta   90.00
_cell.angle_gamma   90.00
#
_symmetry.space_group_name_H-M   'P 1'
#
loop_
_entity.id
_entity.type
_entity.pdbx_description
1 polymer ?
#
loop_
_entity_poly.entity_id
_entity_poly.type
_entity_poly.pdbx_seq_one_letter_code
_entity_poly.pdbx_strand_id
1 'polypeptide(L)'
;MRSRISEHQARREMGRQPEVGWQTIEAPIDLAGALMQAATRPVVVDCLTLWLTNLMLAGHDLAATTEALDTALNDRQGPTILVSNEVGLGVVPATPLGRAFRDAAGRLHQRMAARADRVLFMVAGLPLTVK
;
A
#
# COMPACT_ATOMS: atom_id res chain seq x y z
N MET A 1 8.68 -12.12 11.87
CA MET A 1 7.65 -11.20 11.35
C MET A 1 6.83 -10.55 12.46
N ARG A 2 6.28 -11.28 13.43
CA ARG A 2 5.51 -10.71 14.57
C ARG A 2 6.29 -9.68 15.41
N SER A 3 7.62 -9.86 15.61
CA SER A 3 8.44 -8.91 16.37
C SER A 3 8.60 -7.55 15.71
N ARG A 4 8.68 -7.49 14.37
CA ARG A 4 8.74 -6.22 13.62
C ARG A 4 7.43 -5.45 13.70
N ILE A 5 6.30 -6.15 13.67
CA ILE A 5 4.98 -5.52 13.80
C ILE A 5 4.83 -4.90 15.19
N SER A 6 5.21 -5.64 16.25
CA SER A 6 5.16 -5.11 17.63
C SER A 6 6.15 -3.96 17.85
N GLU A 7 7.34 -3.98 17.26
CA GLU A 7 8.28 -2.85 17.31
C GLU A 7 7.74 -1.59 16.60
N HIS A 8 7.11 -1.75 15.43
CA HIS A 8 6.47 -0.64 14.73
C HIS A 8 5.25 -0.11 15.49
N GLN A 9 4.46 -0.97 16.12
CA GLN A 9 3.36 -0.57 16.98
C GLN A 9 3.87 0.18 18.23
N ALA A 10 4.91 -0.33 18.89
CA ALA A 10 5.53 0.31 20.06
C ALA A 10 6.16 1.68 19.73
N ARG A 11 6.82 1.83 18.56
CA ARG A 11 7.33 3.12 18.10
C ARG A 11 6.22 4.15 17.85
N ARG A 12 5.07 3.71 17.33
CA ARG A 12 3.90 4.57 17.12
C ARG A 12 3.26 4.98 18.45
N GLU A 13 3.32 4.11 19.46
CA GLU A 13 2.84 4.40 20.82
C GLU A 13 3.77 5.36 21.58
N MET A 14 5.09 5.24 21.43
CA MET A 14 6.07 6.14 22.06
C MET A 14 6.08 7.55 21.44
N GLY A 15 5.63 7.73 20.19
CA GLY A 15 5.47 9.05 19.55
C GLY A 15 4.14 9.73 19.86
N ARG A 16 3.32 9.19 20.72
CA ARG A 16 2.01 9.74 21.10
C ARG A 16 2.17 11.01 21.93
N GLN A 17 1.98 12.16 21.29
CA GLN A 17 1.36 13.28 21.99
C GLN A 17 -0.14 12.94 22.13
N PRO A 18 -0.79 13.14 23.30
CA PRO A 18 -2.15 12.68 23.57
C PRO A 18 -3.22 13.20 22.61
N GLU A 19 -2.91 14.21 21.79
CA GLU A 19 -3.84 14.88 20.91
C GLU A 19 -3.72 14.49 19.42
N VAL A 20 -2.67 13.74 19.03
CA VAL A 20 -2.43 13.33 17.62
C VAL A 20 -2.01 11.86 17.58
N GLY A 21 -2.93 10.97 17.92
CA GLY A 21 -2.68 9.54 17.88
C GLY A 21 -2.95 8.91 16.51
N TRP A 22 -2.00 8.15 15.97
CA TRP A 22 -2.24 7.25 14.85
C TRP A 22 -3.20 6.13 15.27
N GLN A 23 -4.24 5.90 14.48
CA GLN A 23 -5.09 4.72 14.59
C GLN A 23 -4.63 3.71 13.54
N THR A 24 -4.38 2.46 13.92
CA THR A 24 -4.10 1.38 12.98
C THR A 24 -5.40 0.66 12.64
N ILE A 25 -5.65 0.50 11.34
CA ILE A 25 -6.72 -0.33 10.78
C ILE A 25 -6.04 -1.49 10.04
N GLU A 26 -6.35 -2.71 10.42
CA GLU A 26 -5.86 -3.90 9.72
C GLU A 26 -6.81 -4.23 8.56
N ALA A 27 -6.30 -4.14 7.33
CA ALA A 27 -7.07 -4.39 6.10
C ALA A 27 -6.29 -5.35 5.18
N PRO A 28 -6.17 -6.63 5.54
CA PRO A 28 -5.37 -7.56 4.75
C PRO A 28 -5.95 -7.82 3.36
N ILE A 29 -7.25 -7.63 3.16
CA ILE A 29 -7.98 -7.83 1.90
C ILE A 29 -8.80 -6.59 1.54
N ASP A 30 -9.73 -6.16 2.39
CA ASP A 30 -10.63 -5.03 2.11
C ASP A 30 -9.99 -3.67 2.38
N LEU A 31 -9.02 -3.31 1.55
CA LEU A 31 -8.36 -2.01 1.62
C LEU A 31 -9.30 -0.87 1.23
N ALA A 32 -10.17 -1.08 0.24
CA ALA A 32 -11.13 -0.07 -0.21
C ALA A 32 -12.11 0.30 0.92
N GLY A 33 -12.69 -0.68 1.61
CA GLY A 33 -13.58 -0.44 2.75
C GLY A 33 -12.85 0.27 3.90
N ALA A 34 -11.59 -0.10 4.20
CA ALA A 34 -10.80 0.56 5.23
C ALA A 34 -10.52 2.04 4.89
N LEU A 35 -10.25 2.35 3.62
CA LEU A 35 -10.08 3.73 3.15
C LEU A 35 -11.35 4.55 3.32
N MET A 36 -12.50 3.99 2.97
CA MET A 36 -13.81 4.65 3.15
C MET A 36 -14.14 4.87 4.63
N GLN A 37 -13.83 3.91 5.49
CA GLN A 37 -13.99 4.05 6.95
C GLN A 37 -13.13 5.18 7.53
N ALA A 38 -11.96 5.42 6.96
CA ALA A 38 -11.10 6.53 7.39
C ALA A 38 -11.66 7.92 7.04
N ALA A 39 -12.68 7.99 6.20
CA ALA A 39 -13.36 9.22 5.76
C ALA A 39 -12.36 10.29 5.26
N THR A 40 -12.35 11.49 5.84
CA THR A 40 -11.49 12.61 5.46
C THR A 40 -10.13 12.63 6.17
N ARG A 41 -9.88 11.68 7.11
CA ARG A 41 -8.61 11.66 7.87
C ARG A 41 -7.43 11.31 6.94
N PRO A 42 -6.24 11.89 7.18
CA PRO A 42 -5.03 11.45 6.48
C PRO A 42 -4.77 9.96 6.70
N VAL A 43 -4.39 9.25 5.65
CA VAL A 43 -4.13 7.80 5.70
C VAL A 43 -2.75 7.49 5.09
N VAL A 44 -2.03 6.57 5.73
CA VAL A 44 -0.86 5.90 5.16
C VAL A 44 -1.21 4.42 5.02
N VAL A 45 -1.12 3.91 3.80
CA VAL A 45 -1.28 2.48 3.49
C VAL A 45 0.11 1.85 3.44
N ASP A 46 0.38 0.92 4.34
CA ASP A 46 1.67 0.21 4.44
C ASP A 46 1.43 -1.30 4.50
N CYS A 47 1.58 -2.01 3.36
CA CYS A 47 1.93 -1.56 2.01
C CYS A 47 1.11 -2.29 0.93
N LEU A 48 1.07 -1.74 -0.28
CA LEU A 48 0.35 -2.34 -1.41
C LEU A 48 0.91 -3.70 -1.83
N THR A 49 2.23 -3.92 -1.73
CA THR A 49 2.84 -5.20 -2.08
C THR A 49 2.41 -6.33 -1.14
N LEU A 50 2.26 -6.07 0.15
CA LEU A 50 1.74 -7.06 1.09
C LEU A 50 0.25 -7.32 0.86
N TRP A 51 -0.53 -6.27 0.63
CA TRP A 51 -1.94 -6.39 0.27
C TRP A 51 -2.13 -7.22 -1.00
N LEU A 52 -1.36 -6.95 -2.07
CA LEU A 52 -1.39 -7.73 -3.31
C LEU A 52 -1.04 -9.20 -3.07
N THR A 53 -0.05 -9.47 -2.21
CA THR A 53 0.33 -10.84 -1.83
C THR A 53 -0.86 -11.56 -1.18
N ASN A 54 -1.55 -10.91 -0.25
CA ASN A 54 -2.70 -11.49 0.43
C ASN A 54 -3.84 -11.80 -0.56
N LEU A 55 -4.13 -10.89 -1.49
CA LEU A 55 -5.13 -11.10 -2.54
C LEU A 55 -4.80 -12.32 -3.41
N MET A 56 -3.56 -12.42 -3.87
CA MET A 56 -3.12 -13.52 -4.73
C MET A 56 -3.18 -14.86 -4.02
N LEU A 57 -2.72 -14.93 -2.76
CA LEU A 57 -2.75 -16.17 -1.98
C LEU A 57 -4.17 -16.60 -1.62
N ALA A 58 -5.09 -15.65 -1.46
CA ALA A 58 -6.50 -15.91 -1.21
C ALA A 58 -7.32 -16.15 -2.50
N GLY A 59 -6.72 -16.02 -3.68
CA GLY A 59 -7.39 -16.27 -4.97
C GLY A 59 -8.40 -15.21 -5.36
N HIS A 60 -8.25 -13.97 -4.88
CA HIS A 60 -9.14 -12.86 -5.25
C HIS A 60 -8.95 -12.41 -6.70
N ASP A 61 -10.01 -11.89 -7.31
CA ASP A 61 -9.95 -11.19 -8.59
C ASP A 61 -9.18 -9.86 -8.42
N LEU A 62 -7.94 -9.84 -8.91
CA LEU A 62 -7.04 -8.68 -8.78
C LEU A 62 -7.56 -7.48 -9.57
N ALA A 63 -8.22 -7.70 -10.72
CA ALA A 63 -8.75 -6.61 -11.53
C ALA A 63 -9.91 -5.91 -10.81
N ALA A 64 -10.90 -6.68 -10.34
CA ALA A 64 -12.03 -6.15 -9.60
C ALA A 64 -11.59 -5.47 -8.29
N THR A 65 -10.63 -6.05 -7.57
CA THR A 65 -10.15 -5.50 -6.29
C THR A 65 -9.35 -4.21 -6.51
N THR A 66 -8.55 -4.14 -7.58
CA THR A 66 -7.82 -2.91 -7.95
C THR A 66 -8.78 -1.81 -8.40
N GLU A 67 -9.85 -2.16 -9.09
CA GLU A 67 -10.91 -1.21 -9.48
C GLU A 67 -11.61 -0.63 -8.24
N ALA A 68 -11.95 -1.47 -7.27
CA ALA A 68 -12.55 -1.02 -6.01
C ALA A 68 -11.63 -0.08 -5.23
N LEU A 69 -10.32 -0.37 -5.19
CA LEU A 69 -9.33 0.52 -4.60
C LEU A 69 -9.27 1.86 -5.32
N ASP A 70 -9.26 1.84 -6.65
CA ASP A 70 -9.20 3.04 -7.47
C ASP A 70 -10.44 3.93 -7.28
N THR A 71 -11.62 3.32 -7.19
CA THR A 71 -12.87 4.01 -6.88
C THR A 71 -12.82 4.63 -5.48
N ALA A 72 -12.40 3.87 -4.47
CA ALA A 72 -12.30 4.37 -3.10
C ALA A 72 -11.32 5.56 -3.00
N LEU A 73 -10.20 5.52 -3.71
CA LEU A 73 -9.25 6.63 -3.78
C LEU A 73 -9.82 7.86 -4.48
N ASN A 74 -10.68 7.66 -5.49
CA ASN A 74 -11.36 8.75 -6.18
C ASN A 74 -12.36 9.47 -5.29
N ASP A 75 -13.11 8.71 -4.50
CA ASP A 75 -14.19 9.23 -3.67
C ASP A 75 -13.67 9.84 -2.36
N ARG A 76 -12.43 9.53 -1.99
CA ARG A 76 -11.80 10.08 -0.78
C ARG A 76 -11.45 11.56 -0.93
N GLN A 77 -11.76 12.31 0.14
CA GLN A 77 -11.41 13.74 0.27
C GLN A 77 -10.15 13.98 1.12
N GLY A 78 -9.67 12.95 1.84
CA GLY A 78 -8.51 13.07 2.74
C GLY A 78 -7.18 12.73 2.05
N PRO A 79 -6.07 13.32 2.51
CA PRO A 79 -4.75 12.98 2.01
C PRO A 79 -4.46 11.49 2.17
N THR A 80 -3.91 10.86 1.12
CA THR A 80 -3.60 9.43 1.13
C THR A 80 -2.18 9.20 0.63
N ILE A 81 -1.38 8.48 1.40
CA ILE A 81 -0.05 8.04 1.04
C ILE A 81 -0.10 6.53 0.85
N LEU A 82 0.28 6.05 -0.33
CA LEU A 82 0.40 4.64 -0.64
C LEU A 82 1.88 4.26 -0.64
N VAL A 83 2.26 3.32 0.22
CA VAL A 83 3.61 2.76 0.26
C VAL A 83 3.62 1.45 -0.50
N SER A 84 4.63 1.24 -1.33
CA SER A 84 4.82 -0.02 -2.05
C SER A 84 6.29 -0.30 -2.29
N ASN A 85 6.67 -1.58 -2.35
CA ASN A 85 8.01 -1.97 -2.72
C ASN A 85 8.12 -2.07 -4.25
N GLU A 86 9.16 -1.46 -4.84
CA GLU A 86 9.49 -1.69 -6.24
C GLU A 86 10.12 -3.09 -6.39
N VAL A 87 9.50 -3.94 -7.18
CA VAL A 87 9.90 -5.34 -7.39
C VAL A 87 10.30 -5.64 -8.84
N GLY A 88 10.25 -4.65 -9.71
CA GLY A 88 10.52 -4.79 -11.15
C GLY A 88 12.00 -4.63 -11.54
N LEU A 89 12.82 -4.02 -10.66
CA LEU A 89 14.23 -3.71 -10.96
C LEU A 89 15.20 -4.89 -10.76
N GLY A 90 14.71 -5.99 -10.21
CA GLY A 90 15.53 -7.19 -9.96
C GLY A 90 15.55 -8.18 -11.12
N VAL A 91 16.22 -9.31 -10.89
CA VAL A 91 16.23 -10.45 -11.82
C VAL A 91 14.81 -11.03 -11.93
N VAL A 92 14.47 -11.53 -13.13
CA VAL A 92 13.18 -12.20 -13.35
C VAL A 92 13.03 -13.41 -12.42
N PRO A 93 11.94 -13.49 -11.64
CA PRO A 93 11.73 -14.59 -10.71
C PRO A 93 11.71 -15.96 -11.40
N ALA A 94 12.36 -16.95 -10.80
CA ALA A 94 12.40 -18.31 -11.34
C ALA A 94 11.04 -19.02 -11.28
N THR A 95 10.19 -18.67 -10.30
CA THR A 95 8.89 -19.32 -10.10
C THR A 95 7.76 -18.64 -10.90
N PRO A 96 6.76 -19.40 -11.38
CA PRO A 96 5.59 -18.83 -12.04
C PRO A 96 4.83 -17.81 -11.15
N LEU A 97 4.67 -18.13 -9.86
CA LEU A 97 4.02 -17.26 -8.89
C LEU A 97 4.78 -15.92 -8.73
N GLY A 98 6.09 -15.98 -8.62
CA GLY A 98 6.92 -14.77 -8.51
C GLY A 98 6.82 -13.89 -9.76
N ARG A 99 6.77 -14.47 -10.96
CA ARG A 99 6.55 -13.72 -12.20
C ARG A 99 5.15 -13.08 -12.24
N ALA A 100 4.13 -13.86 -11.90
CA ALA A 100 2.76 -13.36 -11.84
C ALA A 100 2.62 -12.21 -10.81
N PHE A 101 3.25 -12.34 -9.64
CA PHE A 101 3.30 -11.28 -8.63
C PHE A 101 3.98 -10.02 -9.15
N ARG A 102 5.15 -10.15 -9.77
CA ARG A 102 5.89 -9.01 -10.34
C ARG A 102 5.06 -8.26 -11.39
N ASP A 103 4.40 -9.02 -12.27
CA ASP A 103 3.56 -8.43 -13.33
C ASP A 103 2.31 -7.75 -12.75
N ALA A 104 1.68 -8.36 -11.74
CA ALA A 104 0.54 -7.77 -11.04
C ALA A 104 0.94 -6.49 -10.27
N ALA A 105 2.07 -6.52 -9.57
CA ALA A 105 2.60 -5.36 -8.87
C ALA A 105 2.92 -4.21 -9.84
N GLY A 106 3.54 -4.51 -10.98
CA GLY A 106 3.82 -3.50 -12.01
C GLY A 106 2.56 -2.83 -12.53
N ARG A 107 1.51 -3.60 -12.85
CA ARG A 107 0.21 -3.04 -13.29
C ARG A 107 -0.45 -2.20 -12.19
N LEU A 108 -0.42 -2.66 -10.94
CA LEU A 108 -0.95 -1.91 -9.80
C LEU A 108 -0.20 -0.60 -9.61
N HIS A 109 1.14 -0.62 -9.63
CA HIS A 109 1.97 0.59 -9.49
C HIS A 109 1.71 1.60 -10.60
N GLN A 110 1.63 1.16 -11.85
CA GLN A 110 1.32 2.04 -12.99
C GLN A 110 -0.04 2.72 -12.83
N ARG A 111 -1.05 1.97 -12.39
CA ARG A 111 -2.39 2.52 -12.16
C ARG A 111 -2.40 3.54 -11.01
N MET A 112 -1.77 3.21 -9.90
CA MET A 112 -1.67 4.12 -8.74
C MET A 112 -0.83 5.36 -9.06
N ALA A 113 0.26 5.22 -9.79
CA ALA A 113 1.09 6.34 -10.23
C ALA A 113 0.36 7.27 -11.21
N ALA A 114 -0.47 6.72 -12.13
CA ALA A 114 -1.29 7.53 -13.02
C ALA A 114 -2.28 8.42 -12.26
N ARG A 115 -2.88 7.88 -11.19
CA ARG A 115 -3.83 8.58 -10.31
C ARG A 115 -3.14 9.57 -9.37
N ALA A 116 -2.00 9.23 -8.79
CA ALA A 116 -1.33 10.03 -7.77
C ALA A 116 -0.95 11.42 -8.28
N ASP A 117 -1.10 12.44 -7.43
CA ASP A 117 -0.61 13.79 -7.69
C ASP A 117 0.92 13.84 -7.65
N ARG A 118 1.53 12.94 -6.89
CA ARG A 118 2.98 12.89 -6.67
C ARG A 118 3.45 11.46 -6.52
N VAL A 119 4.57 11.13 -7.17
CA VAL A 119 5.23 9.82 -7.08
C VAL A 119 6.68 10.01 -6.67
N LEU A 120 7.07 9.36 -5.58
CA LEU A 120 8.44 9.40 -5.06
C LEU A 120 9.04 7.99 -5.09
N PHE A 121 10.26 7.89 -5.61
CA PHE A 121 11.06 6.68 -5.52
C PHE A 121 12.16 6.88 -4.47
N MET A 122 12.19 6.01 -3.45
CA MET A 122 13.13 6.13 -2.34
C MET A 122 14.42 5.40 -2.67
N VAL A 123 15.55 6.13 -2.73
CA VAL A 123 16.89 5.58 -2.97
C VAL A 123 17.80 6.01 -1.82
N ALA A 124 18.37 5.05 -1.09
CA ALA A 124 19.25 5.30 0.05
C ALA A 124 18.64 6.27 1.10
N GLY A 125 17.33 6.18 1.33
CA GLY A 125 16.62 7.07 2.25
C GLY A 125 16.29 8.47 1.69
N LEU A 126 16.68 8.77 0.45
CA LEU A 126 16.43 10.04 -0.20
C LEU A 126 15.30 9.91 -1.24
N PRO A 127 14.35 10.88 -1.31
CA PRO A 127 13.28 10.85 -2.29
C PRO A 127 13.76 11.33 -3.67
N LEU A 128 13.53 10.52 -4.69
CA LEU A 128 13.61 10.91 -6.08
C LEU A 128 12.19 11.17 -6.60
N THR A 129 11.90 12.38 -7.04
CA THR A 129 10.61 12.72 -7.63
C THR A 129 10.50 12.12 -9.03
N VAL A 130 9.49 11.28 -9.26
CA VAL A 130 9.18 10.64 -10.54
C VAL A 130 8.02 11.36 -11.22
N LYS A 131 7.08 11.87 -10.42
CA LYS A 131 5.94 12.68 -10.85
C LYS A 131 5.66 13.78 -9.83
#